data_516988542a0d2e245849f63756a9454b
#
_entry.id   516988542a0d2e245849f63756a9454b
#
_cell.length_a   1.000
_cell.length_b   1.000
_cell.length_c   1.000
_cell.angle_alpha   90.00
_cell.angle_beta   90.00
_cell.angle_gamma   90.00
#
_symmetry.space_group_name_H-M   'P 1'
#
loop_
_entity.id
_entity.type
_entity.pdbx_description
1 polymer ?
#
loop_
_entity_poly.entity_id
_entity_poly.type
_entity_poly.pdbx_seq_one_letter_code
_entity_poly.pdbx_strand_id
1 'polypeptide(L)'
;MANFYDITEWNEKPFFNTKGTRNKCVVSNPEDDSVYFFKTSMLKEGKDYKPEFWSEIISSEIGRSLGFDVLEYNIAKHGSEIGCISKSMNTEEECLTEGVSILTGYDNTYEPENKESYSAYTFHFIKSAIESFNLGEQIEDIIKTIIFDSIIGNSDRHQENWGFITPYKETELTNEEANHVFSKLKDRFKQIKDFLTKNEGFNNPNGHVKMKILKMEGRYSPIYDSGCCLAREKSEDAVKQMLNDEIMFDSFINRGKSEIRWGNDGNKLNHFELIKNIRVEFQEIVDGIINNVISLYDENKIRDIIFNIDKELPNDLRKEYGLSSYRKELIFKLIKERILRLKNIIL
;
A
#
# COMPACT_ATOMS: atom_id res chain seq x y z
N MET A 1 17.30 4.39 -8.40
CA MET A 1 17.39 5.14 -7.12
C MET A 1 16.41 6.27 -7.16
N ALA A 2 15.83 6.61 -6.00
CA ALA A 2 14.83 7.66 -5.90
C ALA A 2 15.40 9.03 -6.30
N ASN A 3 14.64 9.79 -7.07
CA ASN A 3 14.97 11.15 -7.49
C ASN A 3 14.45 12.17 -6.48
N PHE A 4 14.96 13.40 -6.53
CA PHE A 4 14.44 14.53 -5.76
C PHE A 4 13.67 15.47 -6.66
N TYR A 5 12.47 15.89 -6.22
CA TYR A 5 11.60 16.85 -6.89
C TYR A 5 11.27 18.02 -5.95
N ASP A 6 11.47 19.26 -6.40
CA ASP A 6 10.83 20.41 -5.76
C ASP A 6 9.49 20.66 -6.46
N ILE A 7 8.40 20.34 -5.75
CA ILE A 7 7.04 20.43 -6.28
C ILE A 7 6.29 21.65 -5.75
N THR A 8 7.01 22.63 -5.19
CA THR A 8 6.42 23.83 -4.58
C THR A 8 5.54 24.61 -5.54
N GLU A 9 5.93 24.65 -6.83
CA GLU A 9 5.20 25.36 -7.87
C GLU A 9 4.23 24.45 -8.68
N TRP A 10 4.06 23.19 -8.28
CA TRP A 10 3.12 22.31 -8.95
C TRP A 10 1.67 22.65 -8.58
N ASN A 11 0.73 22.41 -9.52
CA ASN A 11 -0.67 22.73 -9.31
C ASN A 11 -1.33 21.76 -8.33
N GLU A 12 -1.77 22.26 -7.18
CA GLU A 12 -2.58 21.44 -6.26
C GLU A 12 -3.97 21.15 -6.82
N LYS A 13 -4.46 19.93 -6.58
CA LYS A 13 -5.78 19.46 -6.95
C LYS A 13 -6.66 19.35 -5.68
N PRO A 14 -7.26 20.45 -5.18
CA PRO A 14 -7.91 20.49 -3.84
C PRO A 14 -9.16 19.62 -3.72
N PHE A 15 -9.71 19.12 -4.83
CA PHE A 15 -10.94 18.31 -4.83
C PHE A 15 -10.69 16.81 -4.60
N PHE A 16 -9.42 16.37 -4.57
CA PHE A 16 -9.08 15.00 -4.23
C PHE A 16 -9.02 14.86 -2.70
N ASN A 17 -10.08 14.31 -2.11
CA ASN A 17 -10.11 14.07 -0.67
C ASN A 17 -9.29 12.81 -0.35
N THR A 18 -8.09 12.99 0.19
CA THR A 18 -7.23 11.87 0.59
C THR A 18 -7.54 11.49 2.04
N LYS A 19 -8.07 10.30 2.28
CA LYS A 19 -8.25 9.75 3.63
C LYS A 19 -6.89 9.52 4.32
N GLY A 20 -6.85 9.63 5.64
CA GLY A 20 -5.70 9.29 6.48
C GLY A 20 -5.24 10.44 7.38
N THR A 21 -4.31 10.12 8.29
CA THR A 21 -3.85 11.01 9.40
C THR A 21 -2.63 11.87 9.05
N ARG A 22 -2.06 11.73 7.85
CA ARG A 22 -0.86 12.46 7.39
C ARG A 22 -1.25 13.64 6.52
N ASN A 23 -0.41 14.68 6.47
CA ASN A 23 -0.54 15.70 5.43
C ASN A 23 -0.29 15.05 4.07
N LYS A 24 -1.32 15.09 3.25
CA LYS A 24 -1.31 14.57 1.88
C LYS A 24 -1.88 15.64 0.97
N CYS A 25 -1.26 15.84 -0.17
CA CYS A 25 -1.88 16.62 -1.24
C CYS A 25 -1.74 15.90 -2.56
N VAL A 26 -2.63 16.23 -3.48
CA VAL A 26 -2.59 15.77 -4.85
C VAL A 26 -2.14 16.92 -5.71
N VAL A 27 -1.12 16.70 -6.50
CA VAL A 27 -0.54 17.71 -7.37
C VAL A 27 -0.47 17.21 -8.81
N SER A 28 -0.47 18.11 -9.78
CA SER A 28 -0.17 17.77 -11.18
C SER A 28 1.16 18.35 -11.60
N ASN A 29 1.94 17.54 -12.32
CA ASN A 29 3.16 17.98 -12.96
C ASN A 29 2.81 18.97 -14.07
N PRO A 30 3.35 20.20 -14.05
CA PRO A 30 3.06 21.23 -15.05
C PRO A 30 3.56 20.90 -16.47
N GLU A 31 4.45 19.92 -16.62
CA GLU A 31 5.01 19.54 -17.93
C GLU A 31 4.11 18.58 -18.71
N ASP A 32 3.41 17.64 -18.02
CA ASP A 32 2.65 16.56 -18.66
C ASP A 32 1.26 16.32 -18.07
N ASP A 33 0.82 17.18 -17.14
CA ASP A 33 -0.44 17.07 -16.38
C ASP A 33 -0.60 15.77 -15.57
N SER A 34 0.44 14.94 -15.47
CA SER A 34 0.42 13.73 -14.68
C SER A 34 0.09 14.03 -13.22
N VAL A 35 -0.77 13.21 -12.65
CA VAL A 35 -1.22 13.34 -11.26
C VAL A 35 -0.27 12.62 -10.32
N TYR A 36 0.08 13.27 -9.23
CA TYR A 36 0.97 12.74 -8.18
C TYR A 36 0.36 12.92 -6.81
N PHE A 37 0.70 11.99 -5.92
CA PHE A 37 0.35 12.02 -4.50
C PHE A 37 1.59 12.33 -3.68
N PHE A 38 1.60 13.47 -3.01
CA PHE A 38 2.63 13.84 -2.04
C PHE A 38 2.16 13.51 -0.64
N LYS A 39 3.03 12.92 0.19
CA LYS A 39 2.77 12.65 1.60
C LYS A 39 4.01 12.90 2.46
N THR A 40 3.79 13.51 3.63
CA THR A 40 4.82 13.71 4.64
C THR A 40 4.83 12.55 5.65
N SER A 41 5.82 12.53 6.53
CA SER A 41 5.80 11.67 7.72
C SER A 41 4.75 12.14 8.71
N MET A 42 4.22 11.20 9.50
CA MET A 42 3.24 11.53 10.54
C MET A 42 3.87 12.43 11.61
N LEU A 43 3.19 13.50 11.95
CA LEU A 43 3.52 14.34 13.11
C LEU A 43 2.67 13.86 14.29
N LYS A 44 3.30 13.32 15.31
CA LYS A 44 2.63 12.92 16.55
C LYS A 44 3.45 13.41 17.75
N GLU A 45 2.78 14.09 18.66
CA GLU A 45 3.41 14.64 19.87
C GLU A 45 4.19 13.54 20.64
N GLY A 46 5.44 13.82 20.97
CA GLY A 46 6.32 12.89 21.70
C GLY A 46 6.90 11.73 20.90
N LYS A 47 6.67 11.66 19.56
CA LYS A 47 7.25 10.63 18.70
C LYS A 47 7.81 11.24 17.43
N ASP A 48 9.06 10.92 17.13
CA ASP A 48 9.71 11.30 15.87
C ASP A 48 9.50 10.20 14.82
N TYR A 49 8.58 10.45 13.89
CA TYR A 49 8.33 9.58 12.74
C TYR A 49 9.01 10.11 11.46
N LYS A 50 9.98 11.02 11.56
CA LYS A 50 10.72 11.55 10.39
C LYS A 50 11.16 10.46 9.40
N PRO A 51 11.59 9.25 9.85
CA PRO A 51 11.98 8.18 8.94
C PRO A 51 10.84 7.54 8.15
N GLU A 52 9.57 7.89 8.38
CA GLU A 52 8.42 7.19 7.78
C GLU A 52 8.37 7.32 6.25
N PHE A 53 8.55 8.53 5.71
CA PHE A 53 8.57 8.70 4.24
C PHE A 53 9.75 7.96 3.60
N TRP A 54 10.89 7.81 4.32
CA TRP A 54 12.00 6.99 3.87
C TRP A 54 11.64 5.50 3.80
N SER A 55 10.78 5.02 4.70
CA SER A 55 10.31 3.63 4.64
C SER A 55 9.54 3.35 3.35
N GLU A 56 8.73 4.30 2.87
CA GLU A 56 8.06 4.18 1.56
C GLU A 56 9.07 4.07 0.42
N ILE A 57 10.03 5.01 0.39
CA ILE A 57 11.02 5.10 -0.69
C ILE A 57 11.94 3.86 -0.70
N ILE A 58 12.46 3.48 0.48
CA ILE A 58 13.35 2.31 0.58
C ILE A 58 12.60 1.04 0.22
N SER A 59 11.36 0.86 0.70
CA SER A 59 10.56 -0.31 0.37
C SER A 59 10.30 -0.41 -1.13
N SER A 60 10.02 0.71 -1.80
CA SER A 60 9.84 0.77 -3.25
C SER A 60 11.13 0.34 -3.99
N GLU A 61 12.28 0.89 -3.63
CA GLU A 61 13.57 0.55 -4.27
C GLU A 61 13.96 -0.93 -4.05
N ILE A 62 13.77 -1.43 -2.81
CA ILE A 62 14.03 -2.83 -2.46
C ILE A 62 13.06 -3.75 -3.20
N GLY A 63 11.76 -3.42 -3.21
CA GLY A 63 10.73 -4.21 -3.89
C GLY A 63 11.04 -4.37 -5.38
N ARG A 64 11.32 -3.27 -6.07
CA ARG A 64 11.73 -3.30 -7.49
C ARG A 64 12.99 -4.13 -7.72
N SER A 65 13.97 -4.03 -6.82
CA SER A 65 15.22 -4.79 -6.96
C SER A 65 15.03 -6.30 -6.77
N LEU A 66 13.99 -6.70 -6.04
CA LEU A 66 13.63 -8.09 -5.77
C LEU A 66 12.50 -8.61 -6.68
N GLY A 67 12.10 -7.82 -7.70
CA GLY A 67 11.14 -8.23 -8.73
C GLY A 67 9.66 -8.14 -8.33
N PHE A 68 9.34 -7.38 -7.26
CA PHE A 68 7.96 -7.07 -6.91
C PHE A 68 7.43 -5.88 -7.71
N ASP A 69 6.14 -5.94 -8.08
CA ASP A 69 5.42 -4.79 -8.60
C ASP A 69 5.03 -3.87 -7.43
N VAL A 70 5.79 -2.83 -7.23
CA VAL A 70 5.61 -1.86 -6.15
C VAL A 70 5.46 -0.45 -6.72
N LEU A 71 4.63 0.35 -6.10
CA LEU A 71 4.47 1.75 -6.48
C LEU A 71 5.80 2.48 -6.28
N GLU A 72 6.23 3.22 -7.30
CA GLU A 72 7.46 4.00 -7.24
C GLU A 72 7.27 5.24 -6.38
N TYR A 73 8.15 5.40 -5.39
CA TYR A 73 8.22 6.58 -4.55
C TYR A 73 9.54 7.32 -4.75
N ASN A 74 9.43 8.63 -4.87
CA ASN A 74 10.56 9.54 -4.98
C ASN A 74 10.56 10.55 -3.82
N ILE A 75 11.67 11.27 -3.62
CA ILE A 75 11.77 12.31 -2.60
C ILE A 75 11.13 13.58 -3.16
N ALA A 76 10.34 14.28 -2.34
CA ALA A 76 9.80 15.56 -2.76
C ALA A 76 9.80 16.60 -1.64
N LYS A 77 9.92 17.87 -2.05
CA LYS A 77 9.75 19.07 -1.22
C LYS A 77 8.54 19.84 -1.73
N HIS A 78 7.63 20.18 -0.83
CA HIS A 78 6.48 21.04 -1.09
C HIS A 78 6.45 22.19 -0.07
N GLY A 79 6.76 23.40 -0.51
CA GLY A 79 6.98 24.53 0.40
C GLY A 79 8.12 24.26 1.39
N SER A 80 7.80 24.20 2.68
CA SER A 80 8.75 23.86 3.75
C SER A 80 8.74 22.37 4.13
N GLU A 81 7.81 21.59 3.56
CA GLU A 81 7.63 20.18 3.94
C GLU A 81 8.46 19.26 3.04
N ILE A 82 9.05 18.22 3.65
CA ILE A 82 9.75 17.14 2.96
C ILE A 82 8.97 15.85 3.15
N GLY A 83 8.87 15.07 2.08
CA GLY A 83 8.16 13.80 2.08
C GLY A 83 8.50 12.94 0.89
N CYS A 84 7.60 12.04 0.56
CA CYS A 84 7.67 11.22 -0.65
C CYS A 84 6.53 11.57 -1.62
N ILE A 85 6.79 11.32 -2.89
CA ILE A 85 5.85 11.53 -3.97
C ILE A 85 5.77 10.27 -4.83
N SER A 86 4.55 9.92 -5.25
CA SER A 86 4.30 8.84 -6.19
C SER A 86 3.36 9.31 -7.30
N LYS A 87 3.60 8.83 -8.52
CA LYS A 87 2.66 9.04 -9.63
C LYS A 87 1.38 8.25 -9.38
N SER A 88 0.24 8.76 -9.81
CA SER A 88 -1.02 8.00 -9.80
C SER A 88 -0.83 6.67 -10.53
N MET A 89 -1.26 5.57 -9.89
CA MET A 89 -1.18 4.23 -10.46
C MET A 89 -2.32 3.90 -11.44
N ASN A 90 -3.34 4.73 -11.47
CA ASN A 90 -4.48 4.61 -12.37
C ASN A 90 -4.60 5.83 -13.29
N THR A 91 -5.15 5.63 -14.47
CA THR A 91 -5.48 6.67 -15.44
C THR A 91 -6.85 7.30 -15.14
N GLU A 92 -7.26 8.30 -15.94
CA GLU A 92 -8.60 8.89 -15.83
C GLU A 92 -9.73 7.92 -16.19
N GLU A 93 -9.41 6.85 -16.93
CA GLU A 93 -10.36 5.81 -17.34
C GLU A 93 -10.37 4.62 -16.37
N GLU A 94 -9.58 4.66 -15.30
CA GLU A 94 -9.43 3.61 -14.31
C GLU A 94 -9.71 4.16 -12.90
N CYS A 95 -10.06 3.25 -12.00
CA CYS A 95 -10.26 3.53 -10.58
C CYS A 95 -9.49 2.53 -9.74
N LEU A 96 -8.86 2.97 -8.67
CA LEU A 96 -8.39 2.08 -7.62
C LEU A 96 -9.59 1.63 -6.78
N THR A 97 -9.88 0.33 -6.86
CA THR A 97 -10.85 -0.34 -6.00
C THR A 97 -10.09 -0.98 -4.85
N GLU A 98 -10.09 -0.31 -3.71
CA GLU A 98 -9.40 -0.79 -2.50
C GLU A 98 -10.02 -2.11 -2.00
N GLY A 99 -9.22 -2.95 -1.34
CA GLY A 99 -9.65 -4.22 -0.78
C GLY A 99 -10.86 -4.11 0.15
N VAL A 100 -10.99 -3.00 0.88
CA VAL A 100 -12.18 -2.73 1.70
C VAL A 100 -13.48 -2.79 0.88
N SER A 101 -13.48 -2.27 -0.33
CA SER A 101 -14.65 -2.29 -1.23
C SER A 101 -14.95 -3.70 -1.72
N ILE A 102 -13.92 -4.51 -1.97
CA ILE A 102 -14.05 -5.93 -2.35
C ILE A 102 -14.65 -6.73 -1.19
N LEU A 103 -14.10 -6.56 0.02
CA LEU A 103 -14.52 -7.30 1.21
C LEU A 103 -15.96 -6.96 1.62
N THR A 104 -16.32 -5.67 1.66
CA THR A 104 -17.69 -5.23 1.98
C THR A 104 -18.69 -5.54 0.87
N GLY A 105 -18.23 -5.63 -0.38
CA GLY A 105 -19.03 -6.09 -1.51
C GLY A 105 -19.35 -7.59 -1.45
N TYR A 106 -18.41 -8.40 -0.96
CA TYR A 106 -18.57 -9.84 -0.75
C TYR A 106 -19.45 -10.14 0.47
N ASP A 107 -19.15 -9.52 1.62
CA ASP A 107 -19.91 -9.65 2.84
C ASP A 107 -20.37 -8.27 3.34
N ASN A 108 -21.66 -7.98 3.19
CA ASN A 108 -22.24 -6.70 3.58
C ASN A 108 -22.37 -6.53 5.11
N THR A 109 -22.10 -7.56 5.88
CA THR A 109 -22.05 -7.50 7.36
C THR A 109 -20.64 -7.18 7.87
N TYR A 110 -19.63 -7.20 6.99
CA TYR A 110 -18.26 -6.85 7.36
C TYR A 110 -18.15 -5.33 7.56
N GLU A 111 -17.84 -4.93 8.79
CA GLU A 111 -17.67 -3.53 9.21
C GLU A 111 -16.18 -3.25 9.49
N PRO A 112 -15.41 -2.73 8.53
CA PRO A 112 -13.96 -2.54 8.67
C PRO A 112 -13.56 -1.59 9.81
N GLU A 113 -14.43 -0.64 10.18
CA GLU A 113 -14.19 0.30 11.28
C GLU A 113 -14.49 -0.32 12.67
N ASN A 114 -15.19 -1.45 12.71
CA ASN A 114 -15.55 -2.12 13.95
C ASN A 114 -14.45 -3.08 14.39
N LYS A 115 -13.94 -2.89 15.62
CA LYS A 115 -12.88 -3.74 16.18
C LYS A 115 -13.27 -5.23 16.27
N GLU A 116 -14.56 -5.53 16.42
CA GLU A 116 -15.06 -6.90 16.45
C GLU A 116 -14.87 -7.59 15.09
N SER A 117 -14.97 -6.84 13.99
CA SER A 117 -14.74 -7.34 12.64
C SER A 117 -13.25 -7.55 12.28
N TYR A 118 -12.31 -7.03 13.08
CA TYR A 118 -10.88 -7.19 12.80
C TYR A 118 -10.42 -8.65 12.78
N SER A 119 -11.07 -9.54 13.55
CA SER A 119 -10.78 -10.97 13.53
C SER A 119 -11.15 -11.63 12.20
N ALA A 120 -12.12 -11.08 11.48
CA ALA A 120 -12.56 -11.58 10.18
C ALA A 120 -11.58 -11.25 9.04
N TYR A 121 -10.67 -10.27 9.21
CA TYR A 121 -9.70 -9.90 8.19
C TYR A 121 -8.60 -10.97 8.08
N THR A 122 -8.95 -12.07 7.43
CA THR A 122 -8.11 -13.26 7.27
C THR A 122 -7.73 -13.47 5.81
N PHE A 123 -6.65 -14.23 5.58
CA PHE A 123 -6.25 -14.64 4.24
C PHE A 123 -7.39 -15.36 3.49
N HIS A 124 -8.11 -16.26 4.18
CA HIS A 124 -9.22 -16.99 3.57
C HIS A 124 -10.42 -16.11 3.24
N PHE A 125 -10.70 -15.10 4.07
CA PHE A 125 -11.75 -14.12 3.77
C PHE A 125 -11.41 -13.30 2.52
N ILE A 126 -10.15 -12.82 2.44
CA ILE A 126 -9.64 -12.11 1.24
C ILE A 126 -9.75 -13.01 0.01
N LYS A 127 -9.28 -14.27 0.11
CA LYS A 127 -9.33 -15.24 -0.98
C LYS A 127 -10.76 -15.46 -1.49
N SER A 128 -11.70 -15.75 -0.57
CA SER A 128 -13.10 -15.98 -0.93
C SER A 128 -13.75 -14.75 -1.58
N ALA A 129 -13.44 -13.56 -1.07
CA ALA A 129 -13.92 -12.31 -1.65
C ALA A 129 -13.41 -12.12 -3.09
N ILE A 130 -12.10 -12.29 -3.32
CA ILE A 130 -11.48 -12.16 -4.64
C ILE A 130 -12.06 -13.18 -5.62
N GLU A 131 -12.21 -14.45 -5.22
CA GLU A 131 -12.81 -15.51 -6.03
C GLU A 131 -14.26 -15.21 -6.41
N SER A 132 -15.06 -14.64 -5.50
CA SER A 132 -16.46 -14.29 -5.76
C SER A 132 -16.64 -13.22 -6.84
N PHE A 133 -15.62 -12.40 -7.07
CA PHE A 133 -15.60 -11.38 -8.13
C PHE A 133 -14.87 -11.83 -9.39
N ASN A 134 -14.57 -13.13 -9.55
CA ASN A 134 -13.81 -13.72 -10.66
C ASN A 134 -12.38 -13.15 -10.79
N LEU A 135 -11.78 -12.74 -9.69
CA LEU A 135 -10.40 -12.24 -9.62
C LEU A 135 -9.44 -13.28 -9.01
N GLY A 136 -9.85 -14.56 -8.95
CA GLY A 136 -9.11 -15.63 -8.27
C GLY A 136 -7.70 -15.87 -8.83
N GLU A 137 -7.45 -15.58 -10.11
CA GLU A 137 -6.10 -15.66 -10.69
C GLU A 137 -5.10 -14.72 -10.02
N GLN A 138 -5.58 -13.67 -9.35
CA GLN A 138 -4.77 -12.65 -8.69
C GLN A 138 -4.49 -12.95 -7.20
N ILE A 139 -4.84 -14.15 -6.71
CA ILE A 139 -4.48 -14.57 -5.35
C ILE A 139 -2.95 -14.65 -5.17
N GLU A 140 -2.22 -14.93 -6.24
CA GLU A 140 -0.76 -14.91 -6.26
C GLU A 140 -0.21 -13.53 -5.89
N ASP A 141 -0.86 -12.44 -6.31
CA ASP A 141 -0.40 -11.07 -6.03
C ASP A 141 -0.65 -10.69 -4.55
N ILE A 142 -1.71 -11.20 -3.93
CA ILE A 142 -1.90 -11.12 -2.48
C ILE A 142 -0.78 -11.86 -1.74
N ILE A 143 -0.41 -13.06 -2.19
CA ILE A 143 0.68 -13.85 -1.60
C ILE A 143 2.01 -13.11 -1.78
N LYS A 144 2.28 -12.53 -2.97
CA LYS A 144 3.45 -11.66 -3.22
C LYS A 144 3.48 -10.49 -2.23
N THR A 145 2.34 -9.83 -2.02
CA THR A 145 2.24 -8.71 -1.06
C THR A 145 2.58 -9.15 0.37
N ILE A 146 2.05 -10.29 0.83
CA ILE A 146 2.35 -10.84 2.17
C ILE A 146 3.83 -11.20 2.30
N ILE A 147 4.43 -11.81 1.27
CA ILE A 147 5.86 -12.15 1.26
C ILE A 147 6.70 -10.86 1.26
N PHE A 148 6.34 -9.86 0.47
CA PHE A 148 7.03 -8.56 0.48
C PHE A 148 6.93 -7.88 1.85
N ASP A 149 5.74 -7.85 2.46
CA ASP A 149 5.54 -7.30 3.81
C ASP A 149 6.42 -8.01 4.85
N SER A 150 6.69 -9.30 4.69
CA SER A 150 7.60 -10.04 5.56
C SER A 150 9.05 -9.60 5.41
N ILE A 151 9.48 -9.21 4.21
CA ILE A 151 10.85 -8.72 3.93
C ILE A 151 11.08 -7.35 4.56
N ILE A 152 10.14 -6.43 4.37
CA ILE A 152 10.27 -5.06 4.90
C ILE A 152 9.77 -4.95 6.35
N GLY A 153 9.06 -5.95 6.86
CA GLY A 153 8.45 -5.95 8.20
C GLY A 153 7.27 -5.01 8.33
N ASN A 154 6.45 -4.91 7.30
CA ASN A 154 5.25 -4.08 7.32
C ASN A 154 4.15 -4.75 8.16
N SER A 155 3.62 -4.07 9.16
CA SER A 155 2.60 -4.56 10.07
C SER A 155 1.23 -3.88 9.90
N ASP A 156 1.05 -3.13 8.81
CA ASP A 156 -0.11 -2.27 8.59
C ASP A 156 -0.74 -2.49 7.20
N ARG A 157 -0.76 -3.75 6.72
CA ARG A 157 -1.42 -4.12 5.46
C ARG A 157 -2.91 -4.33 5.70
N HIS A 158 -3.60 -3.25 6.08
CA HIS A 158 -5.06 -3.28 6.23
C HIS A 158 -5.76 -3.22 4.86
N GLN A 159 -7.07 -3.38 4.86
CA GLN A 159 -7.88 -3.55 3.65
C GLN A 159 -7.90 -2.34 2.70
N GLU A 160 -7.41 -1.18 3.11
CA GLU A 160 -7.27 0.01 2.25
C GLU A 160 -5.87 0.10 1.60
N ASN A 161 -4.92 -0.77 1.98
CA ASN A 161 -3.53 -0.74 1.52
C ASN A 161 -3.22 -1.78 0.43
N TRP A 162 -4.23 -2.33 -0.20
CA TRP A 162 -4.16 -3.16 -1.40
C TRP A 162 -5.45 -3.00 -2.19
N GLY A 163 -5.44 -3.36 -3.47
CA GLY A 163 -6.62 -3.23 -4.31
C GLY A 163 -6.41 -3.64 -5.75
N PHE A 164 -7.40 -3.32 -6.56
CA PHE A 164 -7.42 -3.59 -7.99
C PHE A 164 -7.59 -2.29 -8.76
N ILE A 165 -6.86 -2.15 -9.86
CA ILE A 165 -7.06 -1.06 -10.81
C ILE A 165 -8.06 -1.56 -11.82
N THR A 166 -9.28 -1.01 -11.75
CA THR A 166 -10.44 -1.43 -12.53
C THR A 166 -10.81 -0.36 -13.56
N PRO A 167 -10.98 -0.74 -14.84
CA PRO A 167 -11.41 0.22 -15.86
C PRO A 167 -12.87 0.60 -15.67
N TYR A 168 -13.20 1.85 -16.02
CA TYR A 168 -14.58 2.27 -16.19
C TYR A 168 -15.11 1.79 -17.54
N LYS A 169 -16.34 1.30 -17.56
CA LYS A 169 -17.10 1.07 -18.78
C LYS A 169 -18.17 2.13 -18.91
N GLU A 170 -18.14 2.91 -19.97
CA GLU A 170 -19.27 3.76 -20.30
C GLU A 170 -20.44 2.89 -20.81
N THR A 171 -21.60 3.11 -20.24
CA THR A 171 -22.83 2.43 -20.61
C THR A 171 -23.93 3.48 -20.74
N GLU A 172 -24.72 3.37 -21.78
CA GLU A 172 -25.94 4.15 -21.94
C GLU A 172 -27.10 3.32 -21.39
N LEU A 173 -27.79 3.84 -20.39
CA LEU A 173 -28.99 3.25 -19.82
C LEU A 173 -30.19 4.06 -20.21
N THR A 174 -31.32 3.40 -20.45
CA THR A 174 -32.61 4.09 -20.50
C THR A 174 -32.94 4.72 -19.14
N ASN A 175 -33.83 5.71 -19.14
CA ASN A 175 -34.28 6.33 -17.88
C ASN A 175 -34.89 5.30 -16.91
N GLU A 176 -35.57 4.25 -17.41
CA GLU A 176 -36.13 3.17 -16.58
C GLU A 176 -35.02 2.32 -15.93
N GLU A 177 -34.03 1.89 -16.71
CA GLU A 177 -32.89 1.11 -16.23
C GLU A 177 -32.07 1.92 -15.22
N ALA A 178 -31.80 3.20 -15.50
CA ALA A 178 -31.11 4.10 -14.60
C ALA A 178 -31.89 4.24 -13.27
N ASN A 179 -33.19 4.46 -13.31
CA ASN A 179 -34.03 4.54 -12.12
C ASN A 179 -34.07 3.23 -11.33
N HIS A 180 -34.02 2.08 -12.00
CA HIS A 180 -33.96 0.78 -11.35
C HIS A 180 -32.63 0.58 -10.63
N VAL A 181 -31.50 0.90 -11.29
CA VAL A 181 -30.17 0.88 -10.67
C VAL A 181 -30.13 1.82 -9.47
N PHE A 182 -30.63 3.07 -9.61
CA PHE A 182 -30.66 4.04 -8.52
C PHE A 182 -31.58 3.63 -7.38
N SER A 183 -32.69 2.95 -7.64
CA SER A 183 -33.57 2.46 -6.58
C SER A 183 -32.89 1.41 -5.71
N LYS A 184 -32.14 0.49 -6.32
CA LYS A 184 -31.32 -0.51 -5.60
C LYS A 184 -30.15 0.12 -4.84
N LEU A 185 -29.58 1.21 -5.34
CA LEU A 185 -28.49 1.94 -4.68
C LEU A 185 -29.00 2.84 -3.54
N LYS A 186 -30.26 3.31 -3.59
CA LYS A 186 -30.86 4.15 -2.54
C LYS A 186 -30.84 3.52 -1.15
N ASP A 187 -30.98 2.21 -1.10
CA ASP A 187 -30.97 1.48 0.18
C ASP A 187 -29.56 1.35 0.78
N ARG A 188 -28.53 1.48 -0.04
CA ARG A 188 -27.11 1.37 0.38
C ARG A 188 -26.41 2.70 0.62
N PHE A 189 -26.83 3.81 -0.01
CA PHE A 189 -26.08 5.08 -0.01
C PHE A 189 -26.96 6.31 0.20
N LYS A 190 -27.33 6.54 1.44
CA LYS A 190 -28.09 7.75 1.83
C LYS A 190 -27.38 9.07 1.44
N GLN A 191 -26.03 9.05 1.37
CA GLN A 191 -25.19 10.20 1.00
C GLN A 191 -25.16 10.48 -0.51
N ILE A 192 -25.36 9.47 -1.37
CA ILE A 192 -25.41 9.66 -2.84
C ILE A 192 -26.71 10.36 -3.25
N LYS A 193 -27.77 10.24 -2.47
CA LYS A 193 -29.05 10.90 -2.75
C LYS A 193 -28.89 12.42 -2.86
N ASP A 194 -28.12 13.04 -1.96
CA ASP A 194 -27.94 14.50 -1.95
C ASP A 194 -27.04 14.99 -3.10
N PHE A 195 -26.12 14.16 -3.57
CA PHE A 195 -25.26 14.45 -4.73
C PHE A 195 -26.03 14.33 -6.04
N LEU A 196 -26.87 13.31 -6.19
CA LEU A 196 -27.63 13.05 -7.41
C LEU A 196 -28.83 14.00 -7.56
N THR A 197 -29.42 14.47 -6.47
CA THR A 197 -30.57 15.42 -6.50
C THR A 197 -30.14 16.87 -6.78
N LYS A 198 -28.84 17.20 -6.61
CA LYS A 198 -28.32 18.55 -6.90
C LYS A 198 -27.85 18.75 -8.35
N ASN A 199 -27.67 17.68 -9.11
CA ASN A 199 -27.25 17.76 -10.51
C ASN A 199 -28.47 17.65 -11.42
N GLU A 200 -28.91 18.79 -11.97
CA GLU A 200 -29.99 18.92 -12.95
C GLU A 200 -29.75 18.18 -14.29
N GLY A 201 -28.64 17.42 -14.40
CA GLY A 201 -28.22 16.71 -15.62
C GLY A 201 -28.96 15.41 -15.93
N PHE A 202 -29.88 14.95 -15.07
CA PHE A 202 -30.60 13.68 -15.28
C PHE A 202 -31.84 13.77 -16.18
N ASN A 203 -32.27 14.97 -16.60
CA ASN A 203 -33.31 15.16 -17.58
C ASN A 203 -32.71 15.33 -18.99
N ASN A 204 -32.15 14.25 -19.54
CA ASN A 204 -31.77 14.24 -20.94
C ASN A 204 -33.06 14.06 -21.78
N PRO A 205 -33.39 15.02 -22.66
CA PRO A 205 -34.59 14.93 -23.50
C PRO A 205 -34.60 13.70 -24.44
N ASN A 206 -33.46 13.05 -24.63
CA ASN A 206 -33.33 11.84 -25.46
C ASN A 206 -33.58 10.51 -24.72
N GLY A 207 -33.92 10.54 -23.43
CA GLY A 207 -34.32 9.34 -22.68
C GLY A 207 -33.19 8.36 -22.33
N HIS A 208 -31.91 8.75 -22.50
CA HIS A 208 -30.75 7.94 -22.20
C HIS A 208 -29.84 8.65 -21.18
N VAL A 209 -29.34 7.89 -20.21
CA VAL A 209 -28.37 8.37 -19.20
C VAL A 209 -27.03 7.69 -19.45
N LYS A 210 -25.96 8.46 -19.66
CA LYS A 210 -24.59 7.95 -19.72
C LYS A 210 -24.09 7.71 -18.30
N MET A 211 -23.65 6.50 -18.03
CA MET A 211 -23.08 6.12 -16.75
C MET A 211 -21.71 5.48 -16.95
N LYS A 212 -20.76 5.80 -16.06
CA LYS A 212 -19.53 5.05 -15.93
C LYS A 212 -19.73 3.96 -14.88
N ILE A 213 -19.63 2.72 -15.29
CA ILE A 213 -19.75 1.54 -14.42
C ILE A 213 -18.36 0.94 -14.25
N LEU A 214 -18.00 0.60 -13.02
CA LEU A 214 -16.77 -0.17 -12.77
C LEU A 214 -16.95 -1.58 -13.34
N LYS A 215 -16.03 -1.98 -14.20
CA LYS A 215 -15.95 -3.34 -14.72
C LYS A 215 -15.04 -4.13 -13.77
N MET A 216 -15.58 -5.15 -13.10
CA MET A 216 -14.81 -6.03 -12.21
C MET A 216 -13.86 -6.97 -13.03
N GLU A 217 -13.10 -6.38 -13.94
CA GLU A 217 -12.05 -7.00 -14.72
C GLU A 217 -10.80 -6.12 -14.55
N GLY A 218 -10.18 -6.19 -13.39
CA GLY A 218 -9.05 -5.35 -13.05
C GLY A 218 -7.75 -6.13 -12.93
N ARG A 219 -6.65 -5.41 -12.95
CA ARG A 219 -5.34 -5.92 -12.53
C ARG A 219 -5.10 -5.60 -11.07
N TYR A 220 -4.33 -6.43 -10.37
CA TYR A 220 -3.88 -6.08 -9.02
C TYR A 220 -3.08 -4.77 -9.07
N SER A 221 -3.24 -3.93 -8.08
CA SER A 221 -2.47 -2.69 -7.99
C SER A 221 -1.00 -2.97 -7.65
N PRO A 222 -0.04 -2.16 -8.07
CA PRO A 222 1.27 -2.18 -7.46
C PRO A 222 1.16 -2.12 -5.93
N ILE A 223 2.07 -2.77 -5.21
CA ILE A 223 2.09 -2.71 -3.73
C ILE A 223 2.39 -1.27 -3.30
N TYR A 224 1.54 -0.67 -2.49
CA TYR A 224 1.64 0.71 -2.03
C TYR A 224 1.44 0.82 -0.52
N ASP A 225 1.67 2.00 0.04
CA ASP A 225 1.54 2.34 1.46
C ASP A 225 2.32 1.42 2.40
N SER A 226 3.62 1.34 2.16
CA SER A 226 4.57 0.54 2.93
C SER A 226 5.33 1.35 3.99
N GLY A 227 4.79 2.48 4.44
CA GLY A 227 5.44 3.39 5.39
C GLY A 227 5.59 2.82 6.81
N CYS A 228 4.78 1.82 7.18
CA CYS A 228 4.77 1.23 8.52
C CYS A 228 5.75 0.05 8.67
N CYS A 229 6.99 0.21 8.21
CA CYS A 229 7.99 -0.84 8.18
C CYS A 229 9.40 -0.35 8.56
N LEU A 230 10.42 -1.20 8.43
CA LEU A 230 11.84 -0.91 8.56
C LEU A 230 12.21 -0.22 9.88
N ALA A 231 11.51 -0.55 10.97
CA ALA A 231 11.72 0.00 12.32
C ALA A 231 11.57 1.54 12.38
N ARG A 232 10.72 2.14 11.54
CA ARG A 232 10.49 3.59 11.49
C ARG A 232 10.12 4.23 12.83
N GLU A 233 9.45 3.46 13.71
CA GLU A 233 8.98 3.90 15.02
C GLU A 233 10.08 3.90 16.10
N LYS A 234 11.27 3.38 15.79
CA LYS A 234 12.39 3.31 16.76
C LYS A 234 13.15 4.62 16.78
N SER A 235 13.47 5.09 17.99
CA SER A 235 14.40 6.20 18.17
C SER A 235 15.83 5.83 17.73
N GLU A 236 16.67 6.83 17.46
CA GLU A 236 18.07 6.58 17.07
C GLU A 236 18.86 5.83 18.16
N ASP A 237 18.54 6.04 19.45
CA ASP A 237 19.18 5.30 20.53
C ASP A 237 18.73 3.83 20.56
N ALA A 238 17.45 3.55 20.31
CA ALA A 238 16.95 2.18 20.16
C ALA A 238 17.55 1.49 18.94
N VAL A 239 17.76 2.21 17.84
CA VAL A 239 18.45 1.72 16.64
C VAL A 239 19.87 1.27 16.96
N LYS A 240 20.64 2.11 17.69
CA LYS A 240 22.00 1.78 18.13
C LYS A 240 22.03 0.57 19.07
N GLN A 241 21.08 0.48 20.00
CA GLN A 241 20.96 -0.67 20.89
C GLN A 241 20.68 -1.95 20.12
N MET A 242 19.72 -1.94 19.19
CA MET A 242 19.39 -3.11 18.35
C MET A 242 20.56 -3.57 17.49
N LEU A 243 21.44 -2.68 17.05
CA LEU A 243 22.63 -3.06 16.29
C LEU A 243 23.67 -3.82 17.13
N ASN A 244 23.71 -3.57 18.44
CA ASN A 244 24.67 -4.13 19.38
C ASN A 244 24.13 -5.29 20.23
N ASP A 245 22.81 -5.53 20.19
CA ASP A 245 22.10 -6.55 20.97
C ASP A 245 21.34 -7.49 20.04
N GLU A 246 21.91 -8.65 19.76
CA GLU A 246 21.31 -9.68 18.89
C GLU A 246 19.97 -10.21 19.47
N ILE A 247 19.83 -10.27 20.79
CA ILE A 247 18.57 -10.73 21.42
C ILE A 247 17.47 -9.72 21.17
N MET A 248 17.78 -8.42 21.33
CA MET A 248 16.83 -7.34 21.04
C MET A 248 16.46 -7.32 19.55
N PHE A 249 17.44 -7.49 18.66
CA PHE A 249 17.24 -7.55 17.22
C PHE A 249 16.34 -8.73 16.80
N ASP A 250 16.65 -9.93 17.25
CA ASP A 250 15.84 -11.13 16.99
C ASP A 250 14.42 -10.99 17.56
N SER A 251 14.30 -10.48 18.78
CA SER A 251 13.02 -10.23 19.40
C SER A 251 12.17 -9.24 18.61
N PHE A 252 12.79 -8.22 18.01
CA PHE A 252 12.09 -7.26 17.15
C PHE A 252 11.50 -7.95 15.91
N ILE A 253 12.28 -8.77 15.22
CA ILE A 253 11.81 -9.51 14.04
C ILE A 253 10.70 -10.50 14.42
N ASN A 254 10.88 -11.24 15.52
CA ASN A 254 9.92 -12.26 15.98
C ASN A 254 8.58 -11.65 16.43
N ARG A 255 8.57 -10.42 16.92
CA ARG A 255 7.35 -9.69 17.32
C ARG A 255 6.63 -9.04 16.13
N GLY A 256 7.27 -8.94 14.98
CA GLY A 256 6.65 -8.42 13.76
C GLY A 256 5.49 -9.31 13.33
N LYS A 257 4.28 -8.76 13.29
CA LYS A 257 3.05 -9.50 12.97
C LYS A 257 2.41 -8.93 11.72
N SER A 258 1.82 -9.82 10.91
CA SER A 258 0.98 -9.43 9.79
C SER A 258 -0.34 -8.83 10.28
N GLU A 259 -0.88 -7.85 9.58
CA GLU A 259 -2.25 -7.36 9.78
C GLU A 259 -3.27 -8.40 9.30
N ILE A 260 -2.96 -9.09 8.18
CA ILE A 260 -3.76 -10.19 7.66
C ILE A 260 -3.58 -11.41 8.60
N ARG A 261 -4.70 -11.95 9.07
CA ARG A 261 -4.74 -13.11 9.97
C ARG A 261 -4.85 -14.41 9.17
N TRP A 262 -4.59 -15.52 9.86
CA TRP A 262 -4.84 -16.85 9.30
C TRP A 262 -6.23 -17.36 9.70
N GLY A 263 -6.52 -17.37 11.00
CA GLY A 263 -7.79 -17.86 11.57
C GLY A 263 -8.63 -16.74 12.17
N ASN A 264 -9.89 -17.06 12.48
CA ASN A 264 -10.89 -16.13 13.02
C ASN A 264 -10.80 -15.96 14.56
N ASP A 265 -9.73 -16.48 15.20
CA ASP A 265 -9.50 -16.39 16.65
C ASP A 265 -8.99 -15.00 17.10
N GLY A 266 -8.87 -14.06 16.16
CA GLY A 266 -8.39 -12.71 16.40
C GLY A 266 -6.86 -12.59 16.52
N ASN A 267 -6.12 -13.70 16.50
CA ASN A 267 -4.68 -13.70 16.66
C ASN A 267 -3.96 -13.28 15.36
N LYS A 268 -3.04 -12.33 15.47
CA LYS A 268 -2.10 -11.98 14.40
C LYS A 268 -0.88 -12.89 14.51
N LEU A 269 -0.56 -13.59 13.43
CA LEU A 269 0.66 -14.39 13.34
C LEU A 269 1.88 -13.52 13.03
N ASN A 270 3.06 -14.01 13.41
CA ASN A 270 4.30 -13.51 12.85
C ASN A 270 4.29 -13.70 11.31
N HIS A 271 4.93 -12.80 10.58
CA HIS A 271 4.97 -12.84 9.10
C HIS A 271 5.38 -14.22 8.55
N PHE A 272 6.41 -14.83 9.12
CA PHE A 272 6.94 -16.10 8.62
C PHE A 272 6.01 -17.28 8.96
N GLU A 273 5.32 -17.23 10.09
CA GLU A 273 4.30 -18.23 10.44
C GLU A 273 3.10 -18.15 9.51
N LEU A 274 2.65 -16.94 9.17
CA LEU A 274 1.58 -16.76 8.18
C LEU A 274 1.99 -17.35 6.82
N ILE A 275 3.21 -17.06 6.35
CA ILE A 275 3.70 -17.61 5.07
C ILE A 275 3.80 -19.13 5.09
N LYS A 276 4.24 -19.73 6.20
CA LYS A 276 4.25 -21.20 6.36
C LYS A 276 2.85 -21.81 6.24
N ASN A 277 1.85 -21.16 6.82
CA ASN A 277 0.47 -21.62 6.72
C ASN A 277 -0.06 -21.48 5.28
N ILE A 278 0.19 -20.35 4.62
CA ILE A 278 -0.18 -20.15 3.21
C ILE A 278 0.51 -21.19 2.32
N ARG A 279 1.77 -21.52 2.59
CA ARG A 279 2.54 -22.51 1.84
C ARG A 279 1.89 -23.91 1.88
N VAL A 280 1.21 -24.27 2.96
CA VAL A 280 0.51 -25.57 3.03
C VAL A 280 -0.56 -25.70 1.93
N GLU A 281 -1.25 -24.60 1.59
CA GLU A 281 -2.29 -24.58 0.57
C GLU A 281 -1.78 -24.17 -0.83
N PHE A 282 -0.72 -23.35 -0.89
CA PHE A 282 -0.20 -22.71 -2.11
C PHE A 282 1.31 -22.94 -2.27
N GLN A 283 1.78 -24.18 -2.07
CA GLN A 283 3.21 -24.50 -2.02
C GLN A 283 3.97 -24.01 -3.26
N GLU A 284 3.50 -24.35 -4.46
CA GLU A 284 4.19 -24.00 -5.70
C GLU A 284 4.31 -22.50 -5.89
N ILE A 285 3.26 -21.74 -5.54
CA ILE A 285 3.24 -20.28 -5.64
C ILE A 285 4.22 -19.67 -4.63
N VAL A 286 4.14 -20.07 -3.36
CA VAL A 286 5.01 -19.54 -2.29
C VAL A 286 6.47 -19.87 -2.58
N ASP A 287 6.77 -21.11 -2.93
CA ASP A 287 8.13 -21.56 -3.23
C ASP A 287 8.67 -20.85 -4.49
N GLY A 288 7.85 -20.66 -5.51
CA GLY A 288 8.19 -19.92 -6.72
C GLY A 288 8.56 -18.46 -6.42
N ILE A 289 7.74 -17.76 -5.62
CA ILE A 289 8.00 -16.36 -5.24
C ILE A 289 9.28 -16.26 -4.40
N ILE A 290 9.45 -17.12 -3.39
CA ILE A 290 10.62 -17.08 -2.53
C ILE A 290 11.90 -17.41 -3.33
N ASN A 291 11.86 -18.39 -4.22
CA ASN A 291 13.00 -18.73 -5.09
C ASN A 291 13.36 -17.55 -6.01
N ASN A 292 12.34 -16.85 -6.55
CA ASN A 292 12.59 -15.65 -7.36
C ASN A 292 13.28 -14.54 -6.52
N VAL A 293 12.78 -14.27 -5.31
CA VAL A 293 13.42 -13.32 -4.39
C VAL A 293 14.88 -13.69 -4.11
N ILE A 294 15.16 -14.97 -3.82
CA ILE A 294 16.52 -15.45 -3.55
C ILE A 294 17.43 -15.27 -4.78
N SER A 295 16.91 -15.54 -5.98
CA SER A 295 17.67 -15.42 -7.23
C SER A 295 18.04 -13.99 -7.59
N LEU A 296 17.17 -13.03 -7.22
CA LEU A 296 17.35 -11.59 -7.46
C LEU A 296 18.10 -10.87 -6.32
N TYR A 297 18.21 -11.52 -5.16
CA TYR A 297 18.87 -10.95 -4.01
C TYR A 297 20.37 -10.82 -4.22
N ASP A 298 20.84 -9.58 -4.30
CA ASP A 298 22.25 -9.21 -4.28
C ASP A 298 22.49 -8.31 -3.06
N GLU A 299 23.28 -8.84 -2.11
CA GLU A 299 23.60 -8.15 -0.86
C GLU A 299 24.24 -6.79 -1.09
N ASN A 300 25.14 -6.68 -2.06
CA ASN A 300 25.84 -5.44 -2.38
C ASN A 300 24.89 -4.41 -2.98
N LYS A 301 23.99 -4.84 -3.88
CA LYS A 301 22.98 -4.00 -4.49
C LYS A 301 21.99 -3.46 -3.44
N ILE A 302 21.51 -4.31 -2.52
CA ILE A 302 20.65 -3.90 -1.43
C ILE A 302 21.34 -2.89 -0.52
N ARG A 303 22.61 -3.16 -0.16
CA ARG A 303 23.42 -2.24 0.63
C ARG A 303 23.57 -0.88 -0.08
N ASP A 304 23.87 -0.91 -1.35
CA ASP A 304 24.06 0.30 -2.18
C ASP A 304 22.77 1.14 -2.25
N ILE A 305 21.61 0.52 -2.45
CA ILE A 305 20.31 1.18 -2.41
C ILE A 305 20.13 1.92 -1.09
N ILE A 306 20.28 1.23 0.04
CA ILE A 306 20.01 1.78 1.37
C ILE A 306 20.98 2.90 1.73
N PHE A 307 22.29 2.71 1.46
CA PHE A 307 23.30 3.68 1.86
C PHE A 307 23.31 4.94 1.00
N ASN A 308 22.84 4.87 -0.22
CA ASN A 308 22.74 6.00 -1.15
C ASN A 308 21.32 6.56 -1.32
N ILE A 309 20.34 6.12 -0.52
CA ILE A 309 18.93 6.48 -0.71
C ILE A 309 18.65 7.99 -0.62
N ASP A 310 19.42 8.70 0.19
CA ASP A 310 19.32 10.14 0.40
C ASP A 310 20.34 10.96 -0.40
N LYS A 311 21.02 10.33 -1.37
CA LYS A 311 22.08 10.98 -2.16
C LYS A 311 21.56 12.15 -2.99
N GLU A 312 20.36 12.03 -3.53
CA GLU A 312 19.76 13.05 -4.39
C GLU A 312 19.15 14.22 -3.59
N LEU A 313 19.04 14.07 -2.25
CA LEU A 313 18.57 15.16 -1.39
C LEU A 313 19.61 16.29 -1.35
N PRO A 314 19.23 17.57 -1.56
CA PRO A 314 20.13 18.71 -1.40
C PRO A 314 20.86 18.71 -0.05
N ASN A 315 22.10 19.21 -0.04
CA ASN A 315 22.99 19.07 1.13
C ASN A 315 22.47 19.72 2.42
N ASP A 316 21.74 20.83 2.33
CA ASP A 316 21.08 21.50 3.45
C ASP A 316 19.95 20.63 4.00
N LEU A 317 19.09 20.10 3.14
CA LEU A 317 17.99 19.22 3.51
C LEU A 317 18.50 17.86 4.00
N ARG A 318 19.60 17.34 3.45
CA ARG A 318 20.19 16.07 3.88
C ARG A 318 20.67 16.11 5.32
N LYS A 319 21.16 17.24 5.80
CA LYS A 319 21.56 17.39 7.21
C LYS A 319 20.39 17.24 8.17
N GLU A 320 19.21 17.65 7.77
CA GLU A 320 18.00 17.63 8.60
C GLU A 320 17.17 16.36 8.41
N TYR A 321 16.99 15.93 7.15
CA TYR A 321 16.07 14.84 6.77
C TYR A 321 16.77 13.54 6.33
N GLY A 322 18.09 13.55 6.13
CA GLY A 322 18.85 12.37 5.77
C GLY A 322 18.86 11.32 6.87
N LEU A 323 19.03 10.07 6.47
CA LEU A 323 19.10 8.94 7.42
C LEU A 323 20.48 8.82 8.06
N SER A 324 20.51 8.55 9.35
CA SER A 324 21.76 8.26 10.05
C SER A 324 22.40 6.98 9.53
N SER A 325 23.74 6.88 9.64
CA SER A 325 24.46 5.66 9.27
C SER A 325 24.00 4.44 10.08
N TYR A 326 23.67 4.62 11.36
CA TYR A 326 23.13 3.55 12.22
C TYR A 326 21.79 3.05 11.71
N ARG A 327 20.88 3.95 11.30
CA ARG A 327 19.57 3.56 10.76
C ARG A 327 19.71 2.81 9.44
N LYS A 328 20.57 3.28 8.54
CA LYS A 328 20.90 2.59 7.28
C LYS A 328 21.43 1.18 7.54
N GLU A 329 22.35 1.04 8.51
CA GLU A 329 22.90 -0.28 8.89
C GLU A 329 21.82 -1.19 9.49
N LEU A 330 20.94 -0.67 10.35
CA LEU A 330 19.84 -1.46 10.90
C LEU A 330 18.87 -1.92 9.82
N ILE A 331 18.47 -1.04 8.89
CA ILE A 331 17.59 -1.40 7.78
C ILE A 331 18.21 -2.50 6.93
N PHE A 332 19.49 -2.37 6.60
CA PHE A 332 20.22 -3.39 5.85
C PHE A 332 20.24 -4.74 6.58
N LYS A 333 20.57 -4.73 7.88
CA LYS A 333 20.58 -5.94 8.72
C LYS A 333 19.20 -6.59 8.80
N LEU A 334 18.14 -5.80 8.91
CA LEU A 334 16.74 -6.29 8.94
C LEU A 334 16.37 -6.99 7.62
N ILE A 335 16.62 -6.36 6.48
CA ILE A 335 16.30 -6.94 5.16
C ILE A 335 17.06 -8.25 4.95
N LYS A 336 18.37 -8.25 5.21
CA LYS A 336 19.22 -9.44 5.08
C LYS A 336 18.68 -10.61 5.91
N GLU A 337 18.43 -10.39 7.19
CA GLU A 337 17.95 -11.42 8.10
C GLU A 337 16.54 -11.93 7.71
N ARG A 338 15.63 -11.05 7.31
CA ARG A 338 14.29 -11.44 6.89
C ARG A 338 14.30 -12.27 5.61
N ILE A 339 15.15 -11.96 4.65
CA ILE A 339 15.34 -12.79 3.44
C ILE A 339 15.92 -14.16 3.80
N LEU A 340 16.87 -14.22 4.73
CA LEU A 340 17.43 -15.49 5.22
C LEU A 340 16.33 -16.35 5.87
N ARG A 341 15.46 -15.76 6.67
CA ARG A 341 14.32 -16.47 7.28
C ARG A 341 13.31 -16.98 6.26
N LEU A 342 13.02 -16.19 5.20
CA LEU A 342 12.21 -16.66 4.09
C LEU A 342 12.82 -17.87 3.39
N LYS A 343 14.11 -17.81 3.09
CA LYS A 343 14.85 -18.95 2.51
C LYS A 343 14.69 -20.22 3.34
N ASN A 344 14.74 -20.11 4.67
CA ASN A 344 14.60 -21.25 5.58
C ASN A 344 13.16 -21.84 5.61
N ILE A 345 12.16 -21.18 5.04
CA ILE A 345 10.81 -21.73 4.92
C ILE A 345 10.74 -22.83 3.85
N ILE A 346 11.53 -22.71 2.80
CA ILE A 346 11.49 -23.62 1.64
C ILE A 346 12.60 -24.66 1.64
N LEU A 347 13.54 -24.58 2.57
CA LEU A 347 14.58 -25.61 2.80
C LEU A 347 14.05 -26.72 3.70
#